data_426ea19434e5496c334de967cbe79fe9
#
_entry.id   426ea19434e5496c334de967cbe79fe9
#
_cell.length_a   1.000
_cell.length_b   1.000
_cell.length_c   1.000
_cell.angle_alpha   90.00
_cell.angle_beta   90.00
_cell.angle_gamma   90.00
#
_symmetry.space_group_name_H-M   'P 1'
#
loop_
_entity.id
_entity.type
_entity.pdbx_description
1 polymer ?
#
loop_
_entity_poly.entity_id
_entity_poly.type
_entity_poly.pdbx_seq_one_letter_code
_entity_poly.pdbx_strand_id
1 'polypeptide(L)'
;MAEKQEIYLGNPNLKRANVNTNFTPDQVQEFIKCSESPVYFIRNYIKIVNLDQGIVGFDLYDFQEDMVNRFHEHRFNIAKLPRQSGKSTVVTAYLLWYAIFNDNVNIAILANKAATAREMLGRLQLSYENLPKWLQQGVVNWNRGSLELENGSKILAASTSASAVRGMSFNIIFLDEFAFIPVSYTHLTLPTIYSV
;
A
#
# COMPACT_ATOMS: atom_id res chain seq x y z
N MET A 1 30.89 2.58 9.05
CA MET A 1 30.77 1.78 7.78
C MET A 1 29.58 0.81 7.81
N ALA A 2 29.14 0.32 8.96
CA ALA A 2 27.99 -0.62 9.07
C ALA A 2 26.64 -0.01 8.63
N GLU A 3 26.35 1.24 9.00
CA GLU A 3 25.08 1.89 8.63
C GLU A 3 24.79 1.97 7.13
N LYS A 4 25.82 2.10 6.29
CA LYS A 4 25.64 2.12 4.82
C LYS A 4 25.20 0.78 4.22
N GLN A 5 25.35 -0.34 4.95
CA GLN A 5 24.96 -1.68 4.49
C GLN A 5 23.49 -1.99 4.79
N GLU A 6 22.84 -1.27 5.70
CA GLU A 6 21.49 -1.52 6.16
C GLU A 6 20.41 -0.73 5.40
N ILE A 7 20.82 0.27 4.60
CA ILE A 7 19.94 1.15 3.87
C ILE A 7 19.90 0.82 2.37
N TYR A 8 18.75 0.97 1.75
CA TYR A 8 18.55 0.70 0.33
C TYR A 8 19.07 1.87 -0.53
N LEU A 9 20.06 1.60 -1.39
CA LEU A 9 20.67 2.55 -2.33
C LEU A 9 21.02 3.92 -1.73
N GLY A 10 21.39 3.95 -0.44
CA GLY A 10 21.79 5.18 0.26
C GLY A 10 20.61 6.04 0.77
N ASN A 11 19.37 5.59 0.64
CA ASN A 11 18.22 6.27 1.24
C ASN A 11 18.09 5.87 2.73
N PRO A 12 18.30 6.82 3.68
CA PRO A 12 18.28 6.50 5.12
C PRO A 12 16.88 6.09 5.61
N ASN A 13 15.82 6.37 4.83
CA ASN A 13 14.45 6.04 5.20
C ASN A 13 14.02 4.64 4.75
N LEU A 14 14.84 3.93 3.97
CA LEU A 14 14.53 2.61 3.45
C LEU A 14 15.46 1.55 4.02
N LYS A 15 14.88 0.51 4.63
CA LYS A 15 15.60 -0.70 5.03
C LYS A 15 15.94 -1.52 3.78
N ARG A 16 17.19 -1.98 3.68
CA ARG A 16 17.62 -2.90 2.61
C ARG A 16 17.13 -4.31 2.89
N ALA A 17 16.89 -5.09 1.85
CA ALA A 17 16.58 -6.51 1.96
C ALA A 17 17.74 -7.31 2.58
N ASN A 18 17.41 -8.40 3.26
CA ASN A 18 18.33 -9.31 3.95
C ASN A 18 19.10 -8.66 5.11
N VAL A 19 18.54 -7.65 5.75
CA VAL A 19 19.06 -7.07 6.98
C VAL A 19 18.25 -7.58 8.16
N ASN A 20 18.91 -8.29 9.07
CA ASN A 20 18.26 -8.80 10.28
C ASN A 20 17.76 -7.66 11.17
N THR A 21 16.54 -7.76 11.62
CA THR A 21 15.96 -6.84 12.60
C THR A 21 15.94 -7.52 13.96
N ASN A 22 16.66 -6.94 14.92
CA ASN A 22 16.59 -7.38 16.31
C ASN A 22 15.37 -6.70 16.96
N PHE A 23 14.29 -7.45 17.16
CA PHE A 23 13.09 -6.94 17.82
C PHE A 23 13.26 -6.94 19.34
N THR A 24 12.81 -5.88 19.98
CA THR A 24 12.57 -5.92 21.43
C THR A 24 11.26 -6.67 21.71
N PRO A 25 11.04 -7.21 22.94
CA PRO A 25 9.79 -7.88 23.30
C PRO A 25 8.54 -7.02 23.04
N ASP A 26 8.63 -5.71 23.31
CA ASP A 26 7.53 -4.77 23.07
C ASP A 26 7.25 -4.59 21.56
N GLN A 27 8.30 -4.53 20.74
CA GLN A 27 8.16 -4.45 19.28
C GLN A 27 7.53 -5.71 18.69
N VAL A 28 7.81 -6.89 19.25
CA VAL A 28 7.16 -8.15 18.81
C VAL A 28 5.65 -8.09 19.08
N GLN A 29 5.24 -7.67 20.29
CA GLN A 29 3.83 -7.53 20.62
C GLN A 29 3.13 -6.48 19.75
N GLU A 30 3.82 -5.38 19.50
CA GLU A 30 3.30 -4.31 18.67
C GLU A 30 3.18 -4.74 17.18
N PHE A 31 4.15 -5.52 16.68
CA PHE A 31 4.09 -6.11 15.34
C PHE A 31 2.88 -7.04 15.19
N ILE A 32 2.59 -7.86 16.22
CA ILE A 32 1.42 -8.76 16.24
C ILE A 32 0.13 -7.94 16.16
N LYS A 33 -0.03 -6.90 16.99
CA LYS A 33 -1.22 -6.03 16.93
C LYS A 33 -1.41 -5.38 15.57
N CYS A 34 -0.31 -4.91 14.98
CA CYS A 34 -0.33 -4.33 13.63
C CYS A 34 -0.74 -5.35 12.58
N SER A 35 -0.27 -6.60 12.68
CA SER A 35 -0.61 -7.66 11.71
C SER A 35 -2.07 -8.11 11.81
N GLU A 36 -2.65 -8.10 13.00
CA GLU A 36 -4.03 -8.52 13.25
C GLU A 36 -5.07 -7.44 12.88
N SER A 37 -4.68 -6.15 12.88
CA SER A 37 -5.62 -5.06 12.65
C SER A 37 -5.06 -4.00 11.69
N PRO A 38 -5.57 -3.94 10.44
CA PRO A 38 -5.21 -2.89 9.50
C PRO A 38 -5.57 -1.49 10.01
N VAL A 39 -6.69 -1.35 10.73
CA VAL A 39 -7.11 -0.07 11.34
C VAL A 39 -6.10 0.37 12.40
N TYR A 40 -5.66 -0.55 13.27
CA TYR A 40 -4.66 -0.25 14.30
C TYR A 40 -3.35 0.22 13.67
N PHE A 41 -2.86 -0.51 12.67
CA PHE A 41 -1.65 -0.14 11.94
C PHE A 41 -1.77 1.24 11.29
N ILE A 42 -2.88 1.52 10.61
CA ILE A 42 -3.08 2.79 9.92
C ILE A 42 -3.08 3.96 10.91
N ARG A 43 -3.83 3.88 12.00
CA ARG A 43 -3.92 4.95 12.99
C ARG A 43 -2.60 5.24 13.69
N ASN A 44 -1.78 4.23 13.95
CA ASN A 44 -0.57 4.39 14.75
C ASN A 44 0.69 4.64 13.93
N TYR A 45 0.76 4.16 12.67
CA TYR A 45 2.00 4.14 11.90
C TYR A 45 1.93 4.85 10.57
N ILE A 46 0.76 4.99 9.95
CA ILE A 46 0.66 5.66 8.65
C ILE A 46 0.73 7.17 8.83
N LYS A 47 1.59 7.79 8.02
CA LYS A 47 1.71 9.23 7.91
C LYS A 47 1.29 9.69 6.52
N ILE A 48 0.63 10.83 6.48
CA ILE A 48 0.12 11.46 5.26
C ILE A 48 0.61 12.91 5.17
N VAL A 49 0.59 13.45 3.96
CA VAL A 49 0.88 14.87 3.74
C VAL A 49 -0.39 15.68 3.96
N ASN A 50 -0.35 16.56 4.94
CA ASN A 50 -1.33 17.63 5.13
C ASN A 50 -0.74 18.94 4.55
N LEU A 51 -1.55 19.70 3.81
CA LEU A 51 -1.07 20.91 3.12
C LEU A 51 -0.63 22.00 4.11
N ASP A 52 -1.24 22.07 5.28
CA ASP A 52 -0.98 23.11 6.27
C ASP A 52 0.07 22.68 7.32
N GLN A 53 0.12 21.40 7.65
CA GLN A 53 0.92 20.88 8.76
C GLN A 53 2.09 19.98 8.32
N GLY A 54 2.24 19.72 7.01
CA GLY A 54 3.26 18.83 6.49
C GLY A 54 2.93 17.34 6.72
N ILE A 55 3.88 16.56 7.21
CA ILE A 55 3.69 15.12 7.46
C ILE A 55 3.05 14.91 8.84
N VAL A 56 1.83 14.38 8.85
CA VAL A 56 1.03 14.12 10.06
C VAL A 56 0.59 12.66 10.12
N GLY A 57 0.21 12.18 11.31
CA GLY A 57 -0.44 10.87 11.47
C GLY A 57 -1.76 10.82 10.74
N PHE A 58 -2.15 9.63 10.28
CA PHE A 58 -3.41 9.44 9.60
C PHE A 58 -4.50 9.02 10.58
N ASP A 59 -5.24 9.99 11.09
CA ASP A 59 -6.42 9.74 11.92
C ASP A 59 -7.62 9.46 11.02
N LEU A 60 -8.12 8.22 11.08
CA LEU A 60 -9.23 7.76 10.25
C LEU A 60 -10.56 8.32 10.77
N TYR A 61 -11.39 8.85 9.87
CA TYR A 61 -12.81 9.07 10.15
C TYR A 61 -13.56 7.74 10.24
N ASP A 62 -14.70 7.69 10.91
CA ASP A 62 -15.50 6.48 11.12
C ASP A 62 -15.83 5.75 9.80
N PHE A 63 -16.20 6.50 8.75
CA PHE A 63 -16.50 5.92 7.44
C PHE A 63 -15.25 5.35 6.75
N GLN A 64 -14.07 5.89 7.02
CA GLN A 64 -12.80 5.38 6.49
C GLN A 64 -12.38 4.10 7.22
N GLU A 65 -12.64 4.02 8.51
CA GLU A 65 -12.44 2.81 9.29
C GLU A 65 -13.38 1.69 8.82
N ASP A 66 -14.67 1.98 8.64
CA ASP A 66 -15.63 1.03 8.05
C ASP A 66 -15.17 0.55 6.67
N MET A 67 -14.61 1.44 5.86
CA MET A 67 -14.07 1.12 4.55
C MET A 67 -12.88 0.14 4.64
N VAL A 68 -11.94 0.35 5.58
CA VAL A 68 -10.80 -0.55 5.81
C VAL A 68 -11.28 -1.94 6.25
N ASN A 69 -12.24 -1.99 7.19
CA ASN A 69 -12.82 -3.25 7.67
C ASN A 69 -13.50 -4.02 6.53
N ARG A 70 -14.27 -3.33 5.68
CA ARG A 70 -14.91 -3.95 4.51
C ARG A 70 -13.91 -4.49 3.50
N PHE A 71 -12.79 -3.79 3.25
CA PHE A 71 -11.72 -4.30 2.39
C PHE A 71 -11.11 -5.59 2.92
N HIS A 72 -11.05 -5.72 4.24
CA HIS A 72 -10.51 -6.91 4.89
C HIS A 72 -11.48 -8.09 4.89
N GLU A 73 -12.77 -7.82 5.06
CA GLU A 73 -13.83 -8.84 5.20
C GLU A 73 -14.37 -9.34 3.86
N HIS A 74 -14.36 -8.49 2.82
CA HIS A 74 -15.03 -8.78 1.55
C HIS A 74 -14.06 -8.87 0.38
N ARG A 75 -14.29 -9.87 -0.47
CA ARG A 75 -13.50 -10.10 -1.68
C ARG A 75 -13.67 -9.00 -2.73
N PHE A 76 -14.90 -8.49 -2.89
CA PHE A 76 -15.25 -7.45 -3.86
C PHE A 76 -15.79 -6.23 -3.14
N ASN A 77 -15.23 -5.07 -3.44
CA ASN A 77 -15.60 -3.83 -2.82
C ASN A 77 -15.80 -2.75 -3.87
N ILE A 78 -16.89 -1.98 -3.74
CA ILE A 78 -17.15 -0.78 -4.54
C ILE A 78 -17.31 0.39 -3.60
N ALA A 79 -16.35 1.32 -3.63
CA ALA A 79 -16.38 2.52 -2.81
C ALA A 79 -16.88 3.73 -3.62
N LYS A 80 -18.14 4.11 -3.43
CA LYS A 80 -18.73 5.31 -4.01
C LYS A 80 -18.73 6.44 -2.99
N LEU A 81 -17.77 7.34 -3.10
CA LEU A 81 -17.55 8.43 -2.17
C LEU A 81 -17.33 9.76 -2.93
N PRO A 82 -17.64 10.91 -2.32
CA PRO A 82 -17.38 12.21 -2.92
C PRO A 82 -15.89 12.44 -3.17
N ARG A 83 -15.58 13.40 -4.02
CA ARG A 83 -14.19 13.85 -4.20
C ARG A 83 -13.64 14.41 -2.88
N GLN A 84 -12.34 14.30 -2.68
CA GLN A 84 -11.61 14.78 -1.49
C GLN A 84 -12.03 14.11 -0.16
N SER A 85 -12.70 12.95 -0.21
CA SER A 85 -13.04 12.16 0.99
C SER A 85 -11.85 11.33 1.54
N GLY A 86 -10.67 11.44 0.96
CA GLY A 86 -9.48 10.69 1.38
C GLY A 86 -9.49 9.22 0.94
N LYS A 87 -10.42 8.77 0.07
CA LYS A 87 -10.53 7.36 -0.33
C LYS A 87 -9.24 6.76 -0.88
N SER A 88 -8.53 7.47 -1.77
CA SER A 88 -7.26 6.97 -2.32
C SER A 88 -6.18 6.82 -1.25
N THR A 89 -6.17 7.69 -0.24
CA THR A 89 -5.25 7.62 0.89
C THR A 89 -5.55 6.40 1.78
N VAL A 90 -6.82 6.15 2.08
CA VAL A 90 -7.25 4.97 2.84
C VAL A 90 -6.87 3.69 2.11
N VAL A 91 -7.17 3.62 0.81
CA VAL A 91 -6.84 2.43 0.01
C VAL A 91 -5.34 2.20 -0.02
N THR A 92 -4.51 3.22 -0.29
CA THR A 92 -3.05 3.04 -0.32
C THR A 92 -2.48 2.63 1.03
N ALA A 93 -3.04 3.12 2.14
CA ALA A 93 -2.68 2.69 3.49
C ALA A 93 -3.01 1.21 3.74
N TYR A 94 -4.20 0.76 3.32
CA TYR A 94 -4.60 -0.64 3.41
C TYR A 94 -3.74 -1.55 2.53
N LEU A 95 -3.45 -1.16 1.28
CA LEU A 95 -2.59 -1.93 0.38
C LEU A 95 -1.16 -2.05 0.93
N LEU A 96 -0.66 -1.01 1.58
CA LEU A 96 0.64 -1.04 2.25
C LEU A 96 0.64 -2.03 3.42
N TRP A 97 -0.38 -1.98 4.28
CA TRP A 97 -0.56 -2.95 5.35
C TRP A 97 -0.57 -4.38 4.81
N TYR A 98 -1.37 -4.62 3.76
CA TYR A 98 -1.50 -5.94 3.15
C TYR A 98 -0.17 -6.47 2.60
N ALA A 99 0.63 -5.61 1.96
CA ALA A 99 1.94 -5.98 1.43
C ALA A 99 3.00 -6.25 2.52
N ILE A 100 2.92 -5.57 3.66
CA ILE A 100 3.88 -5.75 4.77
C ILE A 100 3.61 -7.04 5.54
N PHE A 101 2.35 -7.34 5.83
CA PHE A 101 1.97 -8.43 6.74
C PHE A 101 1.53 -9.72 6.04
N ASN A 102 1.54 -9.77 4.70
CA ASN A 102 1.29 -10.98 3.93
C ASN A 102 2.45 -11.26 2.98
N ASP A 103 2.89 -12.50 2.94
CA ASP A 103 4.01 -12.93 2.12
C ASP A 103 3.58 -13.25 0.68
N ASN A 104 4.48 -12.98 -0.27
CA ASN A 104 4.32 -13.35 -1.69
C ASN A 104 3.04 -12.83 -2.35
N VAL A 105 2.58 -11.65 -1.96
CA VAL A 105 1.38 -11.05 -2.53
C VAL A 105 1.69 -10.10 -3.68
N ASN A 106 0.90 -10.19 -4.73
CA ASN A 106 0.95 -9.29 -5.88
C ASN A 106 -0.25 -8.34 -5.84
N ILE A 107 0.03 -7.03 -5.87
CA ILE A 107 -0.98 -5.98 -5.81
C ILE A 107 -0.86 -5.11 -7.06
N ALA A 108 -1.98 -4.85 -7.73
CA ALA A 108 -2.05 -3.91 -8.85
C ALA A 108 -2.83 -2.65 -8.47
N ILE A 109 -2.22 -1.49 -8.69
CA ILE A 109 -2.88 -0.19 -8.64
C ILE A 109 -3.10 0.25 -10.10
N LEU A 110 -4.34 0.27 -10.52
CA LEU A 110 -4.72 0.60 -11.89
C LEU A 110 -5.58 1.87 -11.94
N ALA A 111 -5.26 2.75 -12.86
CA ALA A 111 -6.04 3.95 -13.13
C ALA A 111 -6.15 4.17 -14.64
N ASN A 112 -7.06 5.04 -15.06
CA ASN A 112 -7.20 5.40 -16.48
C ASN A 112 -5.87 5.93 -17.08
N LYS A 113 -5.11 6.71 -16.29
CA LYS A 113 -3.77 7.22 -16.67
C LYS A 113 -2.70 6.61 -15.79
N ALA A 114 -1.58 6.17 -16.38
CA ALA A 114 -0.43 5.67 -15.64
C ALA A 114 0.15 6.69 -14.64
N ALA A 115 0.04 7.98 -14.94
CA ALA A 115 0.48 9.05 -14.02
C ALA A 115 -0.31 9.02 -12.70
N THR A 116 -1.63 8.84 -12.76
CA THR A 116 -2.50 8.75 -11.58
C THR A 116 -2.16 7.51 -10.74
N ALA A 117 -1.98 6.34 -11.38
CA ALA A 117 -1.58 5.13 -10.66
C ALA A 117 -0.21 5.30 -9.96
N ARG A 118 0.75 5.94 -10.63
CA ARG A 118 2.08 6.23 -10.04
C ARG A 118 2.01 7.24 -8.89
N GLU A 119 1.12 8.22 -8.96
CA GLU A 119 0.90 9.15 -7.85
C GLU A 119 0.39 8.42 -6.61
N MET A 120 -0.53 7.48 -6.79
CA MET A 120 -1.02 6.64 -5.69
C MET A 120 0.08 5.77 -5.09
N LEU A 121 0.91 5.14 -5.94
CA LEU A 121 2.07 4.39 -5.48
C LEU A 121 3.05 5.31 -4.73
N GLY A 122 3.25 6.54 -5.19
CA GLY A 122 4.11 7.53 -4.51
C GLY A 122 3.61 7.90 -3.10
N ARG A 123 2.28 8.00 -2.91
CA ARG A 123 1.69 8.20 -1.56
C ARG A 123 1.95 7.00 -0.64
N LEU A 124 1.79 5.79 -1.15
CA LEU A 124 2.11 4.56 -0.44
C LEU A 124 3.60 4.51 -0.08
N GLN A 125 4.49 4.84 -1.01
CA GLN A 125 5.93 4.91 -0.80
C GLN A 125 6.30 5.92 0.28
N LEU A 126 5.69 7.10 0.28
CA LEU A 126 5.90 8.10 1.32
C LEU A 126 5.50 7.58 2.71
N SER A 127 4.34 6.92 2.80
CA SER A 127 3.91 6.30 4.06
C SER A 127 4.90 5.24 4.53
N TYR A 128 5.41 4.41 3.61
CA TYR A 128 6.42 3.39 3.89
C TYR A 128 7.74 3.98 4.42
N GLU A 129 8.25 5.04 3.80
CA GLU A 129 9.47 5.74 4.22
C GLU A 129 9.38 6.32 5.64
N ASN A 130 8.17 6.62 6.10
CA ASN A 130 7.91 7.14 7.44
C ASN A 130 7.64 6.06 8.49
N LEU A 131 7.62 4.78 8.12
CA LEU A 131 7.50 3.67 9.08
C LEU A 131 8.81 3.51 9.88
N PRO A 132 8.71 3.12 11.17
CA PRO A 132 9.87 2.71 11.93
C PRO A 132 10.59 1.54 11.23
N LYS A 133 11.93 1.50 11.29
CA LYS A 133 12.74 0.49 10.60
C LYS A 133 12.40 -0.95 10.98
N TRP A 134 12.05 -1.18 12.24
CA TRP A 134 11.67 -2.50 12.72
C TRP A 134 10.35 -3.00 12.11
N LEU A 135 9.49 -2.09 11.64
CA LEU A 135 8.22 -2.42 11.00
C LEU A 135 8.34 -2.52 9.47
N GLN A 136 9.44 -2.02 8.89
CA GLN A 136 9.67 -2.12 7.45
C GLN A 136 10.15 -3.53 7.07
N GLN A 137 9.53 -4.12 6.06
CA GLN A 137 10.14 -5.20 5.28
C GLN A 137 11.33 -4.64 4.49
N GLY A 138 12.36 -5.43 4.21
CA GLY A 138 13.47 -4.95 3.41
C GLY A 138 13.07 -4.67 1.96
N VAL A 139 13.61 -3.62 1.38
CA VAL A 139 13.32 -3.22 -0.01
C VAL A 139 14.24 -3.97 -0.97
N VAL A 140 13.63 -4.65 -1.97
CA VAL A 140 14.32 -5.32 -3.08
C VAL A 140 14.32 -4.43 -4.33
N ASN A 141 13.16 -3.83 -4.65
CA ASN A 141 13.03 -2.90 -5.77
C ASN A 141 12.16 -1.70 -5.39
N TRP A 142 12.64 -0.51 -5.77
CA TRP A 142 11.97 0.75 -5.46
C TRP A 142 12.06 1.70 -6.65
N ASN A 143 10.96 1.87 -7.34
CA ASN A 143 10.88 2.80 -8.45
C ASN A 143 9.49 3.44 -8.56
N ARG A 144 9.31 4.38 -9.52
CA ARG A 144 8.05 5.11 -9.69
C ARG A 144 6.86 4.27 -10.14
N GLY A 145 7.10 3.07 -10.63
CA GLY A 145 6.06 2.19 -11.18
C GLY A 145 5.87 0.90 -10.38
N SER A 146 6.81 0.55 -9.51
CA SER A 146 6.73 -0.68 -8.72
C SER A 146 7.51 -0.60 -7.42
N LEU A 147 7.07 -1.40 -6.46
CA LEU A 147 7.70 -1.66 -5.18
C LEU A 147 7.77 -3.17 -4.99
N GLU A 148 8.93 -3.70 -4.58
CA GLU A 148 9.11 -5.10 -4.23
C GLU A 148 9.80 -5.20 -2.87
N LEU A 149 9.24 -6.02 -1.98
CA LEU A 149 9.69 -6.23 -0.62
C LEU A 149 10.35 -7.61 -0.44
N GLU A 150 11.17 -7.77 0.59
CA GLU A 150 11.91 -9.01 0.87
C GLU A 150 11.00 -10.22 1.20
N ASN A 151 9.78 -9.99 1.68
CA ASN A 151 8.78 -11.04 1.88
C ASN A 151 8.15 -11.53 0.57
N GLY A 152 8.68 -11.12 -0.61
CA GLY A 152 8.19 -11.50 -1.93
C GLY A 152 6.98 -10.71 -2.41
N SER A 153 6.47 -9.77 -1.61
CA SER A 153 5.31 -8.97 -1.98
C SER A 153 5.67 -7.87 -2.97
N LYS A 154 4.80 -7.67 -3.97
CA LYS A 154 4.99 -6.72 -5.07
C LYS A 154 3.78 -5.84 -5.26
N ILE A 155 4.03 -4.55 -5.48
CA ILE A 155 3.00 -3.57 -5.84
C ILE A 155 3.37 -2.96 -7.18
N LEU A 156 2.45 -3.03 -8.16
CA LEU A 156 2.61 -2.49 -9.49
C LEU A 156 1.60 -1.38 -9.74
N ALA A 157 2.04 -0.24 -10.25
CA ALA A 157 1.20 0.87 -10.67
C ALA A 157 1.23 1.02 -12.20
N ALA A 158 0.07 0.85 -12.84
CA ALA A 158 -0.05 0.88 -14.30
C ALA A 158 -1.36 1.52 -14.76
N SER A 159 -1.45 1.86 -16.07
CA SER A 159 -2.74 2.20 -16.67
C SER A 159 -3.54 0.92 -16.93
N THR A 160 -4.87 1.05 -16.93
CA THR A 160 -5.77 -0.05 -17.26
C THR A 160 -5.61 -0.59 -18.69
N SER A 161 -5.02 0.20 -19.59
CA SER A 161 -4.69 -0.21 -20.97
C SER A 161 -3.35 -0.93 -21.10
N ALA A 162 -2.54 -1.01 -20.02
CA ALA A 162 -1.19 -1.55 -20.11
C ALA A 162 -1.19 -3.07 -20.30
N SER A 163 -0.39 -3.54 -21.25
CA SER A 163 -0.12 -4.97 -21.43
C SER A 163 0.65 -5.58 -20.26
N ALA A 164 1.32 -4.75 -19.46
CA ALA A 164 2.12 -5.16 -18.30
C ALA A 164 1.34 -5.90 -17.20
N VAL A 165 0.02 -5.76 -17.17
CA VAL A 165 -0.87 -6.42 -16.19
C VAL A 165 -1.46 -7.72 -16.74
N ARG A 166 -1.39 -7.91 -18.08
CA ARG A 166 -1.94 -9.10 -18.74
C ARG A 166 -1.01 -10.30 -18.49
N GLY A 167 -1.60 -11.42 -18.10
CA GLY A 167 -0.86 -12.64 -17.81
C GLY A 167 -0.21 -12.71 -16.43
N MET A 168 -0.39 -11.70 -15.57
CA MET A 168 0.03 -11.73 -14.17
C MET A 168 -1.15 -12.11 -13.27
N SER A 169 -0.83 -12.85 -12.20
CA SER A 169 -1.80 -13.14 -11.13
C SER A 169 -1.65 -12.13 -10.00
N PHE A 170 -2.76 -11.59 -9.53
CA PHE A 170 -2.80 -10.62 -8.44
C PHE A 170 -3.67 -11.12 -7.29
N ASN A 171 -3.24 -10.82 -6.06
CA ASN A 171 -4.02 -11.04 -4.85
C ASN A 171 -5.03 -9.92 -4.64
N ILE A 172 -4.63 -8.66 -4.96
CA ILE A 172 -5.51 -7.50 -4.92
C ILE A 172 -5.33 -6.67 -6.19
N ILE A 173 -6.45 -6.23 -6.77
CA ILE A 173 -6.47 -5.23 -7.82
C ILE A 173 -7.26 -4.03 -7.30
N PHE A 174 -6.61 -2.88 -7.25
CA PHE A 174 -7.28 -1.61 -7.00
C PHE A 174 -7.49 -0.87 -8.32
N LEU A 175 -8.75 -0.52 -8.59
CA LEU A 175 -9.16 0.22 -9.77
C LEU A 175 -9.65 1.61 -9.36
N ASP A 176 -8.86 2.64 -9.62
CA ASP A 176 -9.27 4.02 -9.38
C ASP A 176 -10.05 4.58 -10.57
N GLU A 177 -11.04 5.42 -10.27
CA GLU A 177 -11.93 6.01 -11.28
C GLU A 177 -12.57 4.95 -12.18
N PHE A 178 -13.17 3.92 -11.59
CA PHE A 178 -13.73 2.76 -12.30
C PHE A 178 -14.69 3.08 -13.46
N ALA A 179 -15.39 4.21 -13.41
CA ALA A 179 -16.28 4.67 -14.48
C ALA A 179 -15.57 4.87 -15.84
N PHE A 180 -14.26 5.05 -15.86
CA PHE A 180 -13.45 5.24 -17.06
C PHE A 180 -12.71 3.97 -17.51
N ILE A 181 -12.98 2.83 -16.87
CA ILE A 181 -12.27 1.58 -17.13
C ILE A 181 -12.98 0.82 -18.27
N PRO A 182 -12.24 0.27 -19.27
CA PRO A 182 -12.82 -0.51 -20.34
C PRO A 182 -13.57 -1.75 -19.83
N VAL A 183 -14.68 -2.11 -20.49
CA VAL A 183 -15.57 -3.24 -20.13
C VAL A 183 -14.81 -4.57 -19.97
N SER A 184 -13.69 -4.77 -20.66
CA SER A 184 -12.86 -5.97 -20.52
C SER A 184 -12.36 -6.26 -19.10
N TYR A 185 -12.34 -5.26 -18.20
CA TYR A 185 -11.97 -5.41 -16.80
C TYR A 185 -13.14 -5.66 -15.85
N THR A 186 -14.38 -5.61 -16.34
CA THR A 186 -15.58 -5.82 -15.51
C THR A 186 -15.83 -7.28 -15.17
N HIS A 187 -15.12 -8.22 -15.81
CA HIS A 187 -15.22 -9.67 -15.58
C HIS A 187 -14.07 -10.24 -14.72
N LEU A 188 -13.51 -9.44 -13.81
CA LEU A 188 -12.46 -9.89 -12.91
C LEU A 188 -13.01 -10.82 -11.83
N THR A 189 -12.33 -11.97 -11.64
CA THR A 189 -12.65 -12.96 -10.60
C THR A 189 -11.78 -12.82 -9.36
N LEU A 190 -10.83 -11.87 -9.36
CA LEU A 190 -9.87 -11.62 -8.28
C LEU A 190 -10.43 -10.68 -7.20
N PRO A 191 -9.90 -10.72 -5.97
CA PRO A 191 -10.19 -9.72 -4.96
C PRO A 191 -9.91 -8.32 -5.51
N THR A 192 -10.93 -7.47 -5.52
CA THR A 192 -10.82 -6.18 -6.24
C THR A 192 -11.47 -5.08 -5.43
N ILE A 193 -10.79 -3.94 -5.33
CA ILE A 193 -11.30 -2.70 -4.74
C ILE A 193 -11.53 -1.71 -5.87
N TYR A 194 -12.77 -1.27 -6.03
CA TYR A 194 -13.15 -0.24 -6.99
C TYR A 194 -13.38 1.10 -6.31
N SER A 195 -12.84 2.16 -6.89
CA SER A 195 -13.16 3.53 -6.55
C SER A 195 -13.97 4.16 -7.67
N VAL A 196 -15.13 4.72 -7.37
CA VAL A 196 -16.02 5.40 -8.31
C VAL A 196 -16.07 6.89 -8.00
#